data_ca1dc2c34f9a0f14ba019efb965700ca
#
_entry.id   ca1dc2c34f9a0f14ba019efb965700ca
#
_cell.length_a   1.000
_cell.length_b   1.000
_cell.length_c   1.000
_cell.angle_alpha   90.00
_cell.angle_beta   90.00
_cell.angle_gamma   90.00
#
_symmetry.space_group_name_H-M   'P 1'
#
loop_
_entity.id
_entity.type
_entity.pdbx_description
1 polymer ?
#
loop_
_entity_poly.entity_id
_entity_poly.type
_entity_poly.pdbx_seq_one_letter_code
_entity_poly.pdbx_strand_id
1 'polypeptide(L)'
;MKYGIMTPLLTNPELGEYEIIDCNLTYNLPGPGSELHIKYIYKDNTIEFIFKDSVLSYRMAPLLHLHKYISIYSIDDHISKQFPNKIFPLYKITGKSAYLEWLLGAGGDVMMTERDINEVKHFIFADDDIYIEVLSTENPMIKGLN
;
A
#
# COMPACT_ATOMS: atom_id res chain seq x y z
N MET A 1 -7.35 -19.62 -5.80
CA MET A 1 -6.30 -18.63 -5.99
C MET A 1 -5.27 -18.71 -4.90
N LYS A 2 -4.02 -18.57 -5.29
CA LYS A 2 -2.89 -18.69 -4.37
C LYS A 2 -2.74 -17.50 -3.43
N TYR A 3 -3.04 -16.30 -3.90
CA TYR A 3 -2.89 -15.05 -3.13
C TYR A 3 -4.24 -14.38 -2.88
N GLY A 4 -4.23 -13.36 -2.04
CA GLY A 4 -5.43 -12.72 -1.53
C GLY A 4 -6.14 -11.77 -2.49
N ILE A 5 -6.91 -10.86 -1.93
CA ILE A 5 -7.78 -9.96 -2.67
C ILE A 5 -7.28 -8.52 -2.53
N MET A 6 -7.16 -7.80 -3.66
CA MET A 6 -6.91 -6.37 -3.68
C MET A 6 -8.24 -5.62 -3.58
N THR A 7 -8.38 -4.80 -2.55
CA THR A 7 -9.56 -3.98 -2.35
C THR A 7 -9.18 -2.50 -2.39
N PRO A 8 -9.76 -1.70 -3.31
CA PRO A 8 -9.53 -0.24 -3.31
C PRO A 8 -10.14 0.39 -2.07
N LEU A 9 -9.40 1.31 -1.43
CA LEU A 9 -9.85 2.00 -0.22
C LEU A 9 -10.34 3.41 -0.47
N LEU A 10 -9.80 4.10 -1.48
CA LEU A 10 -10.21 5.44 -1.86
C LEU A 10 -10.92 5.36 -3.21
N THR A 11 -12.23 5.16 -3.19
CA THR A 11 -13.01 4.84 -4.39
C THR A 11 -13.92 5.99 -4.85
N ASN A 12 -13.87 7.13 -4.19
CA ASN A 12 -14.64 8.29 -4.61
C ASN A 12 -14.22 8.73 -6.02
N PRO A 13 -15.08 8.67 -7.04
CA PRO A 13 -14.70 9.05 -8.41
C PRO A 13 -14.34 10.54 -8.55
N GLU A 14 -14.78 11.40 -7.64
CA GLU A 14 -14.37 12.80 -7.60
C GLU A 14 -12.91 12.99 -7.18
N LEU A 15 -12.35 12.00 -6.51
CA LEU A 15 -10.94 11.99 -6.14
C LEU A 15 -10.01 11.67 -7.32
N GLY A 16 -10.54 11.43 -8.49
CA GLY A 16 -9.89 11.46 -9.79
C GLY A 16 -8.46 10.92 -9.84
N GLU A 17 -7.62 11.69 -10.49
CA GLU A 17 -6.22 11.35 -10.70
C GLU A 17 -5.35 11.98 -9.63
N TYR A 18 -4.72 11.12 -8.83
CA TYR A 18 -3.73 11.52 -7.84
C TYR A 18 -2.33 11.24 -8.34
N GLU A 19 -1.42 12.10 -7.99
CA GLU A 19 0.01 11.92 -8.24
C GLU A 19 0.74 11.81 -6.91
N ILE A 20 1.62 10.83 -6.77
CA ILE A 20 2.49 10.67 -5.62
C ILE A 20 3.63 11.66 -5.76
N ILE A 21 3.69 12.66 -4.87
CA ILE A 21 4.71 13.70 -4.93
C ILE A 21 5.84 13.48 -3.95
N ASP A 22 5.63 12.65 -2.94
CA ASP A 22 6.65 12.40 -1.93
C ASP A 22 6.42 11.08 -1.23
N CYS A 23 7.51 10.37 -0.96
CA CYS A 23 7.54 9.21 -0.09
C CYS A 23 8.77 9.34 0.79
N ASN A 24 8.57 9.67 2.06
CA ASN A 24 9.65 9.99 2.98
C ASN A 24 9.58 9.15 4.23
N LEU A 25 10.68 8.47 4.55
CA LEU A 25 10.86 7.75 5.81
C LEU A 25 11.71 8.61 6.74
N THR A 26 11.14 8.98 7.88
CA THR A 26 11.89 9.57 9.00
C THR A 26 12.71 8.45 9.62
N TYR A 27 13.97 8.65 9.87
CA TYR A 27 14.92 7.59 10.20
C TYR A 27 15.06 6.57 9.05
N ASN A 28 16.27 6.27 8.67
CA ASN A 28 16.61 5.48 7.48
C ASN A 28 16.18 4.01 7.52
N LEU A 29 15.61 3.54 8.64
CA LEU A 29 15.19 2.16 8.82
C LEU A 29 13.75 2.11 9.34
N PRO A 30 12.90 1.21 8.80
CA PRO A 30 11.60 0.94 9.39
C PRO A 30 11.74 0.41 10.82
N GLY A 31 10.74 0.67 11.65
CA GLY A 31 10.70 0.15 13.01
C GLY A 31 10.27 1.19 14.04
N PRO A 32 10.46 0.90 15.34
CA PRO A 32 10.09 1.83 16.40
C PRO A 32 10.73 3.21 16.24
N GLY A 33 9.93 4.26 16.40
CA GLY A 33 10.37 5.65 16.26
C GLY A 33 10.42 6.16 14.83
N SER A 34 10.11 5.33 13.83
CA SER A 34 10.07 5.75 12.42
C SER A 34 8.68 6.20 12.01
N GLU A 35 8.63 7.10 11.02
CA GLU A 35 7.39 7.50 10.37
C GLU A 35 7.57 7.44 8.86
N LEU A 36 6.66 6.76 8.18
CA LEU A 36 6.60 6.76 6.72
C LEU A 36 5.48 7.67 6.27
N HIS A 37 5.81 8.68 5.47
CA HIS A 37 4.88 9.65 4.91
C HIS A 37 4.77 9.44 3.41
N ILE A 38 3.55 9.27 2.90
CA ILE A 38 3.27 9.20 1.47
C ILE A 38 2.28 10.31 1.15
N LYS A 39 2.69 11.23 0.29
CA LYS A 39 1.89 12.39 -0.11
C LYS A 39 1.40 12.26 -1.53
N TYR A 40 0.12 12.53 -1.71
CA TYR A 40 -0.51 12.69 -3.02
C TYR A 40 -0.91 14.14 -3.22
N ILE A 41 -0.80 14.61 -4.46
CA ILE A 41 -1.43 15.85 -4.88
C ILE A 41 -2.57 15.52 -5.85
N TYR A 42 -3.70 16.18 -5.66
CA TYR A 42 -4.83 16.15 -6.57
C TYR A 42 -5.37 17.56 -6.73
N LYS A 43 -5.18 18.13 -7.92
CA LYS A 43 -5.41 19.56 -8.15
C LYS A 43 -4.61 20.36 -7.11
N ASP A 44 -5.26 21.19 -6.32
CA ASP A 44 -4.61 21.99 -5.29
C ASP A 44 -4.68 21.37 -3.90
N ASN A 45 -5.16 20.13 -3.81
CA ASN A 45 -5.32 19.42 -2.54
C ASN A 45 -4.21 18.40 -2.34
N THR A 46 -3.74 18.29 -1.12
CA THR A 46 -2.75 17.28 -0.72
C THR A 46 -3.39 16.31 0.25
N ILE A 47 -3.18 15.02 0.00
CA ILE A 47 -3.54 13.96 0.93
C ILE A 47 -2.26 13.29 1.38
N GLU A 48 -2.12 13.09 2.69
CA GLU A 48 -0.95 12.47 3.28
C GLU A 48 -1.35 11.24 4.07
N PHE A 49 -0.65 10.15 3.81
CA PHE A 49 -0.77 8.91 4.57
C PHE A 49 0.46 8.77 5.46
N ILE A 50 0.23 8.56 6.76
CA ILE A 50 1.29 8.52 7.76
C ILE A 50 1.22 7.20 8.51
N PHE A 51 2.29 6.42 8.42
CA PHE A 51 2.49 5.21 9.23
C PHE A 51 3.46 5.54 10.36
N LYS A 52 3.02 5.41 11.61
CA LYS A 52 3.86 5.67 12.80
C LYS A 52 4.23 4.36 13.48
N ASP A 53 5.53 4.14 13.65
CA ASP A 53 6.10 3.03 14.42
C ASP A 53 5.65 1.63 13.97
N SER A 54 5.05 1.51 12.79
CA SER A 54 4.35 0.29 12.38
C SER A 54 4.87 -0.33 11.09
N VAL A 55 5.75 0.36 10.37
CA VAL A 55 6.24 -0.13 9.07
C VAL A 55 7.29 -1.20 9.28
N LEU A 56 7.05 -2.37 8.71
CA LEU A 56 8.00 -3.48 8.70
C LEU A 56 8.89 -3.44 7.47
N SER A 57 8.33 -3.05 6.34
CA SER A 57 9.03 -2.96 5.07
C SER A 57 8.23 -2.10 4.11
N TYR A 58 8.91 -1.45 3.18
CA TYR A 58 8.27 -0.79 2.05
C TYR A 58 9.17 -0.87 0.82
N ARG A 59 8.57 -0.81 -0.36
CA ARG A 59 9.32 -0.81 -1.62
C ARG A 59 8.58 -0.02 -2.69
N MET A 60 9.31 0.50 -3.66
CA MET A 60 8.79 1.26 -4.78
C MET A 60 9.21 0.63 -6.11
N ALA A 61 8.33 0.73 -7.09
CA ALA A 61 8.64 0.28 -8.44
C ALA A 61 7.84 1.09 -9.48
N PRO A 62 8.30 1.11 -10.75
CA PRO A 62 7.49 1.69 -11.82
C PRO A 62 6.15 0.98 -11.98
N LEU A 63 5.11 1.75 -12.31
CA LEU A 63 3.75 1.23 -12.47
C LEU A 63 3.66 0.10 -13.50
N LEU A 64 4.50 0.13 -14.51
CA LEU A 64 4.57 -0.92 -15.54
C LEU A 64 4.69 -2.32 -14.93
N HIS A 65 5.39 -2.45 -13.81
CA HIS A 65 5.57 -3.73 -13.12
C HIS A 65 4.33 -4.14 -12.32
N LEU A 66 3.46 -3.18 -11.96
CA LEU A 66 2.26 -3.45 -11.18
C LEU A 66 1.28 -4.36 -11.91
N HIS A 67 1.15 -4.23 -13.23
CA HIS A 67 0.23 -5.06 -14.01
C HIS A 67 0.53 -6.55 -13.91
N LYS A 68 1.80 -6.93 -13.92
CA LYS A 68 2.20 -8.32 -13.70
C LYS A 68 1.98 -8.74 -12.25
N TYR A 69 2.27 -7.84 -11.35
CA TYR A 69 2.21 -8.12 -9.92
C TYR A 69 0.77 -8.28 -9.43
N ILE A 70 -0.13 -7.38 -9.84
CA ILE A 70 -1.54 -7.46 -9.41
C ILE A 70 -2.28 -8.65 -10.00
N SER A 71 -1.78 -9.24 -11.10
CA SER A 71 -2.42 -10.41 -11.71
C SER A 71 -2.42 -11.64 -10.80
N ILE A 72 -1.59 -11.66 -9.75
CA ILE A 72 -1.56 -12.73 -8.75
C ILE A 72 -2.65 -12.59 -7.68
N TYR A 73 -3.26 -11.41 -7.58
CA TYR A 73 -4.37 -11.15 -6.65
C TYR A 73 -5.70 -11.10 -7.38
N SER A 74 -6.76 -11.46 -6.67
CA SER A 74 -8.12 -11.16 -7.13
C SER A 74 -8.42 -9.69 -6.84
N ILE A 75 -9.08 -9.00 -7.77
CA ILE A 75 -9.59 -7.65 -7.53
C ILE A 75 -11.04 -7.77 -7.06
N ASP A 76 -11.45 -6.91 -6.13
CA ASP A 76 -12.84 -6.86 -5.70
C ASP A 76 -13.76 -6.62 -6.90
N ASP A 77 -14.57 -7.62 -7.25
CA ASP A 77 -15.38 -7.61 -8.46
C ASP A 77 -16.39 -6.47 -8.51
N HIS A 78 -16.94 -6.11 -7.37
CA HIS A 78 -17.95 -5.07 -7.29
C HIS A 78 -17.40 -3.71 -7.77
N ILE A 79 -16.22 -3.37 -7.30
CA ILE A 79 -15.58 -2.10 -7.63
C ILE A 79 -14.98 -2.12 -9.04
N SER A 80 -14.37 -3.23 -9.45
CA SER A 80 -13.79 -3.36 -10.77
C SER A 80 -14.82 -3.31 -11.89
N LYS A 81 -16.04 -3.80 -11.67
CA LYS A 81 -17.15 -3.66 -12.61
C LYS A 81 -17.64 -2.23 -12.74
N GLN A 82 -17.62 -1.50 -11.62
CA GLN A 82 -18.07 -0.10 -11.57
C GLN A 82 -17.09 0.85 -12.27
N PHE A 83 -15.79 0.56 -12.17
CA PHE A 83 -14.72 1.41 -12.71
C PHE A 83 -13.70 0.55 -13.46
N PRO A 84 -14.05 0.00 -14.64
CA PRO A 84 -13.14 -0.84 -15.40
C PRO A 84 -11.89 -0.05 -15.84
N ASN A 85 -10.73 -0.69 -15.77
CA ASN A 85 -9.44 -0.13 -16.17
C ASN A 85 -8.94 1.07 -15.33
N LYS A 86 -9.59 1.37 -14.21
CA LYS A 86 -9.14 2.44 -13.33
C LYS A 86 -8.14 1.90 -12.30
N ILE A 87 -7.04 2.61 -12.10
CA ILE A 87 -6.12 2.39 -11.00
C ILE A 87 -6.48 3.37 -9.89
N PHE A 88 -6.78 2.83 -8.71
CA PHE A 88 -7.09 3.63 -7.53
C PHE A 88 -5.81 4.01 -6.77
N PRO A 89 -5.82 5.13 -6.04
CA PRO A 89 -4.62 5.58 -5.34
C PRO A 89 -4.17 4.66 -4.21
N LEU A 90 -5.08 3.90 -3.62
CA LEU A 90 -4.76 3.04 -2.48
C LEU A 90 -5.54 1.73 -2.53
N TYR A 91 -4.81 0.63 -2.37
CA TYR A 91 -5.37 -0.71 -2.21
C TYR A 91 -4.89 -1.34 -0.92
N LYS A 92 -5.70 -2.22 -0.36
CA LYS A 92 -5.32 -3.11 0.71
C LYS A 92 -5.42 -4.56 0.23
N ILE A 93 -4.40 -5.36 0.54
CA ILE A 93 -4.43 -6.80 0.29
C ILE A 93 -4.99 -7.48 1.53
N THR A 94 -6.05 -8.26 1.34
CA THR A 94 -6.58 -9.15 2.38
C THR A 94 -6.32 -10.58 1.99
N GLY A 95 -5.98 -11.42 2.98
CA GLY A 95 -5.54 -12.79 2.74
C GLY A 95 -4.04 -12.86 2.49
N LYS A 96 -3.61 -13.83 1.69
CA LYS A 96 -2.19 -14.11 1.50
C LYS A 96 -1.48 -13.03 0.67
N SER A 97 -0.41 -12.46 1.23
CA SER A 97 0.41 -11.42 0.60
C SER A 97 1.71 -12.02 0.06
N ALA A 98 1.96 -11.81 -1.23
CA ALA A 98 3.22 -12.23 -1.85
C ALA A 98 4.42 -11.43 -1.32
N TYR A 99 4.22 -10.16 -1.00
CA TYR A 99 5.27 -9.32 -0.42
C TYR A 99 5.66 -9.81 0.98
N LEU A 100 4.66 -10.11 1.83
CA LEU A 100 4.92 -10.65 3.17
C LEU A 100 5.63 -12.01 3.08
N GLU A 101 5.19 -12.87 2.18
CA GLU A 101 5.83 -14.18 1.94
C GLU A 101 7.30 -14.00 1.55
N TRP A 102 7.59 -13.05 0.66
CA TRP A 102 8.97 -12.74 0.28
C TRP A 102 9.78 -12.24 1.47
N LEU A 103 9.24 -11.32 2.27
CA LEU A 103 9.92 -10.77 3.44
C LEU A 103 10.27 -11.86 4.46
N LEU A 104 9.33 -12.77 4.74
CA LEU A 104 9.55 -13.88 5.67
C LEU A 104 10.61 -14.83 5.14
N GLY A 105 10.60 -15.15 3.84
CA GLY A 105 11.62 -15.96 3.21
C GLY A 105 13.00 -15.33 3.17
N ALA A 106 13.08 -14.00 3.22
CA ALA A 106 14.35 -13.26 3.28
C ALA A 106 14.89 -13.10 4.72
N GLY A 107 14.29 -13.76 5.71
CA GLY A 107 14.70 -13.69 7.11
C GLY A 107 13.94 -12.68 7.96
N GLY A 108 12.90 -12.06 7.42
CA GLY A 108 12.08 -11.11 8.17
C GLY A 108 11.35 -11.72 9.36
N ASP A 109 11.09 -13.02 9.33
CA ASP A 109 10.48 -13.77 10.42
C ASP A 109 11.32 -13.78 11.70
N VAL A 110 12.64 -13.65 11.59
CA VAL A 110 13.55 -13.60 12.75
C VAL A 110 13.26 -12.39 13.64
N MET A 111 12.74 -11.31 13.04
CA MET A 111 12.46 -10.05 13.72
C MET A 111 11.01 -9.92 14.19
N MET A 112 10.16 -10.91 13.88
CA MET A 112 8.73 -10.84 14.14
C MET A 112 8.27 -12.04 14.97
N THR A 113 7.33 -11.80 15.89
CA THR A 113 6.61 -12.87 16.58
C THR A 113 5.52 -13.42 15.67
N GLU A 114 5.01 -14.61 15.97
CA GLU A 114 3.87 -15.19 15.24
C GLU A 114 2.64 -14.26 15.24
N ARG A 115 2.41 -13.57 16.35
CA ARG A 115 1.34 -12.57 16.46
C ARG A 115 1.54 -11.41 15.49
N ASP A 116 2.76 -10.89 15.41
CA ASP A 116 3.08 -9.79 14.49
C ASP A 116 2.86 -10.20 13.05
N ILE A 117 3.25 -11.41 12.66
CA ILE A 117 3.03 -11.95 11.32
C ILE A 117 1.54 -11.95 10.97
N ASN A 118 0.68 -12.36 11.90
CA ASN A 118 -0.77 -12.41 11.69
C ASN A 118 -1.43 -11.03 11.62
N GLU A 119 -0.81 -10.02 12.21
CA GLU A 119 -1.31 -8.65 12.24
C GLU A 119 -0.82 -7.79 11.09
N VAL A 120 0.09 -8.29 10.25
CA VAL A 120 0.65 -7.52 9.14
C VAL A 120 -0.41 -7.21 8.10
N LYS A 121 -0.49 -5.95 7.75
CA LYS A 121 -1.34 -5.42 6.68
C LYS A 121 -0.48 -5.02 5.49
N HIS A 122 -0.97 -5.26 4.30
CA HIS A 122 -0.29 -4.94 3.06
C HIS A 122 -1.07 -3.87 2.31
N PHE A 123 -0.45 -2.72 2.08
CA PHE A 123 -1.02 -1.61 1.33
C PHE A 123 -0.25 -1.39 0.05
N ILE A 124 -0.97 -1.00 -1.01
CA ILE A 124 -0.37 -0.59 -2.29
C ILE A 124 -0.88 0.81 -2.62
N PHE A 125 0.05 1.76 -2.71
CA PHE A 125 -0.20 3.12 -3.16
C PHE A 125 0.24 3.23 -4.61
N ALA A 126 -0.60 3.78 -5.47
CA ALA A 126 -0.31 3.84 -6.90
C ALA A 126 -0.71 5.18 -7.51
N ASP A 127 0.04 5.62 -8.51
CA ASP A 127 -0.31 6.71 -9.41
C ASP A 127 -0.04 6.26 -10.85
N ASP A 128 0.03 7.19 -11.80
CA ASP A 128 0.25 6.86 -13.20
C ASP A 128 1.68 6.39 -13.51
N ASP A 129 2.64 6.64 -12.63
CA ASP A 129 4.06 6.41 -12.87
C ASP A 129 4.68 5.34 -11.99
N ILE A 130 4.30 5.31 -10.70
CA ILE A 130 4.92 4.42 -9.71
C ILE A 130 3.87 3.76 -8.82
N TYR A 131 4.32 2.72 -8.13
CA TYR A 131 3.58 2.20 -6.99
C TYR A 131 4.51 1.98 -5.80
N ILE A 132 3.94 2.07 -4.60
CA ILE A 132 4.64 1.88 -3.34
C ILE A 132 3.87 0.83 -2.55
N GLU A 133 4.56 -0.22 -2.13
CA GLU A 133 3.99 -1.23 -1.24
C GLU A 133 4.49 -1.02 0.17
N VAL A 134 3.60 -1.15 1.13
CA VAL A 134 3.91 -1.01 2.55
C VAL A 134 3.38 -2.21 3.31
N LEU A 135 4.25 -2.85 4.09
CA LEU A 135 3.85 -3.83 5.10
C LEU A 135 3.89 -3.15 6.46
N SER A 136 2.75 -3.12 7.14
CA SER A 136 2.58 -2.41 8.40
C SER A 136 1.68 -3.19 9.34
N THR A 137 1.89 -3.04 10.65
CA THR A 137 1.00 -3.63 11.67
C THR A 137 -0.21 -2.75 11.96
N GLU A 138 -0.20 -1.50 11.50
CA GLU A 138 -1.26 -0.51 11.73
C GLU A 138 -1.77 0.06 10.41
N ASN A 139 -3.00 0.58 10.44
CA ASN A 139 -3.51 1.39 9.35
C ASN A 139 -2.82 2.77 9.35
N PRO A 140 -2.63 3.40 8.18
CA PRO A 140 -2.09 4.74 8.16
C PRO A 140 -3.09 5.77 8.69
N MET A 141 -2.57 6.85 9.27
CA MET A 141 -3.36 8.05 9.50
C MET A 141 -3.50 8.78 8.16
N ILE A 142 -4.66 9.37 7.92
CA ILE A 142 -4.95 10.10 6.69
C ILE A 142 -5.21 11.55 7.02
N LYS A 143 -4.44 12.46 6.40
CA LYS A 143 -4.61 13.92 6.53
C LYS A 143 -4.99 14.51 5.19
N GLY A 144 -5.81 15.56 5.20
CA GLY A 144 -6.18 16.31 4.00
C GLY A 144 -7.41 15.81 3.28
N LEU A 145 -8.07 14.77 3.78
CA LEU A 145 -9.41 14.36 3.31
C LEU A 145 -10.46 15.18 4.05
N ASN A 146 -11.19 15.96 3.32
CA ASN A 146 -12.36 16.69 3.84
C ASN A 146 -13.66 16.00 3.42
#